data_6a1b75b094d56200a7c62ce0fb206ab1
#
_entry.id   6a1b75b094d56200a7c62ce0fb206ab1
#
_cell.length_a   1.000
_cell.length_b   1.000
_cell.length_c   1.000
_cell.angle_alpha   90.00
_cell.angle_beta   90.00
_cell.angle_gamma   90.00
#
_symmetry.space_group_name_H-M   'P 1'
#
loop_
_entity.id
_entity.type
_entity.pdbx_description
1 polymer ?
#
loop_
_entity_poly.entity_id
_entity_poly.type
_entity_poly.pdbx_seq_one_letter_code
_entity_poly.pdbx_strand_id
1 'polypeptide(L)'
;MPTWKRIAHSLVVLLLLTVPLLARANPFEHTLSNGLRIIVKEDRRAPTAAHMVWYRAGGMDEVSGTTGVAHVLEHMMFKGTPNVGAGEFSRRVAAAGGRDNAFTSKDYTAYFQQVPKAQLAQMMQLEADRMRHLNLDAGEFAQEIKVVMEERRQRTDDSPHARLGEQLQAVAYQTHPYRVPVIGWMNDLENMTVQDARDWYRRWYAPNNACVVVVGDVDHQAVFKLAQMYYGRVPARALPARKTPDEPEQAGIRRFTLRAEAELPMLIMAYKVPVLRDVENDVDPYALEMLAAVLDGHDAARLTTRLIREQQLAVSAGASYDSLARGPGLFYLSGAPGEGKTRADLEAALRAEIARIAEDGVAPDELARARAQLVAGQVYKLDSMFAQAMEIGQLEAVGIPHRQGRRIIEIFQAVTAEAVQGVARKYFVDERLTVAELDPLPSAQRKEAEQ
;
A
#
# COMPACT_ATOMS: atom_id res chain seq x y z
N MET A 1 32.61 69.21 -12.15
CA MET A 1 33.31 67.93 -12.21
C MET A 1 33.81 67.58 -10.79
N PRO A 2 33.64 66.43 -10.24
CA PRO A 2 33.10 65.12 -10.65
C PRO A 2 32.20 64.49 -9.60
N THR A 3 31.11 63.86 -9.99
CA THR A 3 30.21 63.08 -9.11
C THR A 3 29.92 61.63 -9.62
N TRP A 4 30.67 61.14 -10.58
CA TRP A 4 30.38 59.87 -11.25
C TRP A 4 31.20 58.65 -10.77
N LYS A 5 32.17 58.83 -9.86
CA LYS A 5 33.03 57.71 -9.38
C LYS A 5 32.50 57.01 -8.11
N ARG A 6 31.45 57.48 -7.45
CA ARG A 6 30.93 56.85 -6.21
C ARG A 6 29.74 55.95 -6.43
N ILE A 7 29.09 55.94 -7.58
CA ILE A 7 27.91 55.11 -7.90
C ILE A 7 28.33 53.71 -8.41
N ALA A 8 29.52 53.58 -8.99
CA ALA A 8 29.98 52.31 -9.56
C ALA A 8 30.41 51.26 -8.49
N HIS A 9 30.79 51.69 -7.28
CA HIS A 9 31.21 50.77 -6.21
C HIS A 9 30.06 50.20 -5.36
N SER A 10 28.91 50.84 -5.33
CA SER A 10 27.74 50.35 -4.58
C SER A 10 26.92 49.30 -5.36
N LEU A 11 27.05 49.25 -6.67
CA LEU A 11 26.34 48.25 -7.50
C LEU A 11 27.05 46.88 -7.58
N VAL A 12 28.37 46.85 -7.33
CA VAL A 12 29.18 45.60 -7.38
C VAL A 12 29.03 44.81 -6.05
N VAL A 13 28.77 45.48 -4.93
CA VAL A 13 28.59 44.82 -3.61
C VAL A 13 27.20 44.21 -3.45
N LEU A 14 26.16 44.66 -4.20
CA LEU A 14 24.81 44.12 -4.14
C LEU A 14 24.59 42.89 -5.02
N LEU A 15 25.55 42.60 -5.97
CA LEU A 15 25.44 41.43 -6.87
C LEU A 15 26.10 40.17 -6.31
N LEU A 16 26.80 40.25 -5.16
CA LEU A 16 27.48 39.11 -4.54
C LEU A 16 26.70 38.44 -3.38
N LEU A 17 25.46 38.86 -3.10
CA LEU A 17 24.63 38.31 -2.01
C LEU A 17 23.42 37.53 -2.48
N THR A 18 23.25 37.27 -3.77
CA THR A 18 22.29 36.31 -4.28
C THR A 18 22.97 35.04 -4.79
N VAL A 19 23.77 34.40 -3.93
CA VAL A 19 23.90 32.95 -4.01
C VAL A 19 22.52 32.42 -3.61
N PRO A 20 21.74 31.79 -4.53
CA PRO A 20 20.56 31.11 -4.08
C PRO A 20 21.07 30.08 -3.09
N LEU A 21 20.72 30.22 -1.82
CA LEU A 21 20.60 29.07 -0.95
C LEU A 21 19.67 28.13 -1.71
N LEU A 22 20.23 27.21 -2.48
CA LEU A 22 19.54 26.00 -2.90
C LEU A 22 19.07 25.39 -1.58
N ALA A 23 17.84 25.72 -1.20
CA ALA A 23 17.20 25.08 -0.09
C ALA A 23 17.29 23.58 -0.38
N ARG A 24 18.20 22.90 0.33
CA ARG A 24 18.37 21.46 0.17
C ARG A 24 16.99 20.85 0.38
N ALA A 25 16.47 20.23 -0.66
CA ALA A 25 15.11 19.72 -0.65
C ALA A 25 14.95 18.66 0.46
N ASN A 26 14.05 18.91 1.39
CA ASN A 26 13.57 17.92 2.36
C ASN A 26 12.38 17.19 1.73
N PRO A 27 12.40 15.85 1.51
CA PRO A 27 13.37 14.87 2.02
C PRO A 27 14.76 14.87 1.35
N PHE A 28 15.77 14.49 2.14
CA PHE A 28 17.15 14.30 1.70
C PHE A 28 17.39 12.85 1.33
N GLU A 29 18.18 12.59 0.27
CA GLU A 29 18.47 11.25 -0.23
C GLU A 29 19.97 11.00 -0.32
N HIS A 30 20.37 9.77 0.02
CA HIS A 30 21.74 9.28 -0.14
C HIS A 30 21.72 7.80 -0.51
N THR A 31 22.57 7.38 -1.45
CA THR A 31 22.73 5.97 -1.82
C THR A 31 24.11 5.49 -1.37
N LEU A 32 24.12 4.41 -0.58
CA LEU A 32 25.36 3.78 -0.13
C LEU A 32 26.02 2.99 -1.27
N SER A 33 27.31 2.71 -1.14
CA SER A 33 28.09 1.96 -2.14
C SER A 33 27.55 0.53 -2.41
N ASN A 34 26.80 -0.06 -1.46
CA ASN A 34 26.13 -1.34 -1.61
C ASN A 34 24.73 -1.24 -2.24
N GLY A 35 24.35 -0.05 -2.71
CA GLY A 35 23.08 0.19 -3.41
C GLY A 35 21.89 0.48 -2.50
N LEU A 36 22.04 0.48 -1.16
CA LEU A 36 20.97 0.85 -0.25
C LEU A 36 20.65 2.35 -0.37
N ARG A 37 19.39 2.67 -0.61
CA ARG A 37 18.91 4.05 -0.64
C ARG A 37 18.42 4.45 0.75
N ILE A 38 18.83 5.64 1.19
CA ILE A 38 18.45 6.23 2.47
C ILE A 38 17.72 7.54 2.19
N ILE A 39 16.49 7.65 2.65
CA ILE A 39 15.67 8.85 2.50
C ILE A 39 15.37 9.39 3.90
N VAL A 40 15.71 10.66 4.14
CA VAL A 40 15.53 11.30 5.45
C VAL A 40 14.67 12.54 5.29
N LYS A 41 13.56 12.58 6.02
CA LYS A 41 12.71 13.76 6.14
C LYS A 41 12.82 14.32 7.56
N GLU A 42 13.44 15.49 7.69
CA GLU A 42 13.55 16.18 8.98
C GLU A 42 12.19 16.77 9.37
N ASP A 43 11.69 16.36 10.53
CA ASP A 43 10.46 16.84 11.14
C ASP A 43 10.66 17.01 12.64
N ARG A 44 10.85 18.26 13.08
CA ARG A 44 11.26 18.61 14.46
C ARG A 44 10.08 18.88 15.40
N ARG A 45 8.85 18.54 15.00
CA ARG A 45 7.65 18.81 15.81
C ARG A 45 7.56 17.97 17.08
N ALA A 46 8.19 16.80 17.12
CA ALA A 46 8.27 15.94 18.30
C ALA A 46 9.65 15.27 18.38
N PRO A 47 10.20 14.99 19.60
CA PRO A 47 11.53 14.40 19.78
C PRO A 47 11.56 12.90 19.50
N THR A 48 10.93 12.47 18.39
CA THR A 48 10.78 11.08 17.96
C THR A 48 11.29 10.89 16.53
N ALA A 49 11.49 9.65 16.14
CA ALA A 49 11.80 9.24 14.78
C ALA A 49 11.01 8.00 14.41
N ALA A 50 10.46 7.98 13.20
CA ALA A 50 10.00 6.79 12.50
C ALA A 50 11.14 6.30 11.62
N HIS A 51 11.56 5.07 11.80
CA HIS A 51 12.56 4.38 11.00
C HIS A 51 11.90 3.20 10.31
N MET A 52 12.01 3.10 8.99
CA MET A 52 11.41 2.04 8.18
C MET A 52 12.43 1.44 7.22
N VAL A 53 12.37 0.12 7.06
CA VAL A 53 13.14 -0.60 6.03
C VAL A 53 12.15 -1.29 5.10
N TRP A 54 12.19 -0.91 3.83
CA TRP A 54 11.32 -1.41 2.78
C TRP A 54 12.10 -2.33 1.85
N TYR A 55 11.66 -3.57 1.70
CA TYR A 55 12.17 -4.50 0.71
C TYR A 55 11.21 -4.55 -0.48
N ARG A 56 11.72 -4.38 -1.70
CA ARG A 56 10.91 -4.48 -2.93
C ARG A 56 10.69 -5.93 -3.30
N ALA A 57 10.05 -6.68 -2.40
CA ALA A 57 9.65 -8.06 -2.59
C ALA A 57 8.42 -8.34 -1.73
N GLY A 58 7.40 -8.90 -2.35
CA GLY A 58 6.13 -9.25 -1.72
C GLY A 58 5.46 -10.41 -2.47
N GLY A 59 4.18 -10.64 -2.23
CA GLY A 59 3.46 -11.78 -2.77
C GLY A 59 3.55 -11.92 -4.31
N MET A 60 3.72 -10.84 -5.06
CA MET A 60 3.87 -10.92 -6.51
C MET A 60 5.20 -11.50 -7.01
N ASP A 61 6.20 -11.55 -6.15
CA ASP A 61 7.52 -12.08 -6.47
C ASP A 61 7.65 -13.59 -6.09
N GLU A 62 6.57 -14.18 -5.53
CA GLU A 62 6.47 -15.59 -5.14
C GLU A 62 6.17 -16.50 -6.34
N VAL A 63 6.34 -17.80 -6.14
CA VAL A 63 6.00 -18.83 -7.11
C VAL A 63 5.01 -19.82 -6.52
N SER A 64 4.18 -20.43 -7.38
CA SER A 64 3.25 -21.49 -6.96
C SER A 64 4.01 -22.64 -6.28
N GLY A 65 3.43 -23.16 -5.21
CA GLY A 65 4.05 -24.17 -4.34
C GLY A 65 4.75 -23.60 -3.11
N THR A 66 5.03 -22.27 -3.10
CA THR A 66 5.62 -21.57 -1.93
C THR A 66 4.96 -20.21 -1.71
N THR A 67 3.66 -20.11 -2.03
CA THR A 67 2.91 -18.87 -1.80
C THR A 67 2.78 -18.59 -0.31
N GLY A 68 2.89 -17.31 0.06
CA GLY A 68 2.93 -16.87 1.46
C GLY A 68 4.32 -16.83 2.07
N VAL A 69 5.38 -17.24 1.33
CA VAL A 69 6.75 -17.27 1.87
C VAL A 69 7.26 -15.88 2.26
N ALA A 70 6.80 -14.81 1.59
CA ALA A 70 7.12 -13.43 1.96
C ALA A 70 6.57 -13.08 3.35
N HIS A 71 5.32 -13.45 3.63
CA HIS A 71 4.67 -13.25 4.91
C HIS A 71 5.25 -14.16 6.02
N VAL A 72 5.52 -15.42 5.71
CA VAL A 72 6.19 -16.32 6.63
C VAL A 72 7.58 -15.79 7.02
N LEU A 73 8.34 -15.25 6.05
CA LEU A 73 9.64 -14.64 6.36
C LEU A 73 9.47 -13.36 7.19
N GLU A 74 8.42 -12.57 6.99
CA GLU A 74 8.12 -11.42 7.87
C GLU A 74 8.08 -11.86 9.33
N HIS A 75 7.33 -12.91 9.65
CA HIS A 75 7.27 -13.50 11.00
C HIS A 75 8.65 -13.99 11.49
N MET A 76 9.37 -14.68 10.63
CA MET A 76 10.70 -15.21 10.96
C MET A 76 11.74 -14.13 11.23
N MET A 77 11.56 -12.91 10.69
CA MET A 77 12.46 -11.78 10.95
C MET A 77 12.49 -11.33 12.42
N PHE A 78 11.54 -11.76 13.23
CA PHE A 78 11.50 -11.52 14.68
C PHE A 78 12.08 -12.68 15.52
N LYS A 79 12.55 -13.76 14.88
CA LYS A 79 13.06 -14.96 15.54
C LYS A 79 14.58 -14.93 15.81
N GLY A 80 15.21 -13.78 15.57
CA GLY A 80 16.54 -13.46 16.05
C GLY A 80 17.68 -13.65 15.06
N THR A 81 18.85 -13.29 15.54
CA THR A 81 20.15 -13.38 14.88
C THR A 81 21.15 -14.01 15.87
N PRO A 82 22.41 -14.29 15.50
CA PRO A 82 23.43 -14.67 16.45
C PRO A 82 23.70 -13.63 17.57
N ASN A 83 23.30 -12.37 17.34
CA ASN A 83 23.54 -11.25 18.27
C ASN A 83 22.28 -10.85 19.07
N VAL A 84 21.10 -11.28 18.64
CA VAL A 84 19.81 -10.88 19.20
C VAL A 84 18.90 -12.11 19.22
N GLY A 85 18.51 -12.56 20.42
CA GLY A 85 17.68 -13.75 20.59
C GLY A 85 16.24 -13.58 20.04
N ALA A 86 15.52 -14.69 19.91
CA ALA A 86 14.13 -14.69 19.47
C ALA A 86 13.24 -13.76 20.34
N GLY A 87 12.46 -12.87 19.71
CA GLY A 87 11.63 -11.87 20.38
C GLY A 87 12.39 -10.77 21.13
N GLU A 88 13.73 -10.83 21.18
CA GLU A 88 14.54 -9.81 21.88
C GLU A 88 14.56 -8.49 21.14
N PHE A 89 14.43 -8.51 19.81
CA PHE A 89 14.32 -7.29 19.00
C PHE A 89 13.20 -6.38 19.53
N SER A 90 11.97 -6.87 19.58
CA SER A 90 10.80 -6.10 20.06
C SER A 90 10.91 -5.73 21.54
N ARG A 91 11.49 -6.61 22.39
CA ARG A 91 11.77 -6.25 23.79
C ARG A 91 12.75 -5.08 23.90
N ARG A 92 13.79 -5.01 23.08
CA ARG A 92 14.75 -3.89 23.06
C ARG A 92 14.09 -2.61 22.56
N VAL A 93 13.22 -2.69 21.55
CA VAL A 93 12.45 -1.53 21.05
C VAL A 93 11.51 -1.02 22.14
N ALA A 94 10.77 -1.90 22.81
CA ALA A 94 9.87 -1.52 23.90
C ALA A 94 10.63 -0.90 25.10
N ALA A 95 11.78 -1.49 25.49
CA ALA A 95 12.64 -0.96 26.53
C ALA A 95 13.22 0.43 26.17
N ALA A 96 13.40 0.73 24.90
CA ALA A 96 13.79 2.03 24.38
C ALA A 96 12.63 3.06 24.36
N GLY A 97 11.43 2.69 24.80
CA GLY A 97 10.24 3.53 24.78
C GLY A 97 9.59 3.63 23.40
N GLY A 98 9.83 2.66 22.53
CA GLY A 98 9.32 2.61 21.17
C GLY A 98 8.31 1.50 20.93
N ARG A 99 7.88 1.39 19.67
CA ARG A 99 7.08 0.30 19.14
C ARG A 99 7.62 -0.12 17.78
N ASP A 100 7.50 -1.40 17.48
CA ASP A 100 7.86 -1.98 16.19
C ASP A 100 6.73 -2.84 15.64
N ASN A 101 6.73 -3.02 14.34
CA ASN A 101 5.91 -3.99 13.64
C ASN A 101 6.45 -4.17 12.20
N ALA A 102 5.76 -5.02 11.44
CA ALA A 102 6.02 -5.24 10.03
C ALA A 102 4.71 -5.44 9.28
N PHE A 103 4.77 -5.41 7.96
CA PHE A 103 3.67 -5.77 7.09
C PHE A 103 4.19 -6.22 5.73
N THR A 104 3.52 -7.22 5.18
CA THR A 104 3.75 -7.71 3.82
C THR A 104 2.57 -7.37 2.94
N SER A 105 2.84 -6.86 1.74
CA SER A 105 1.85 -6.64 0.69
C SER A 105 2.14 -7.52 -0.53
N LYS A 106 1.38 -7.32 -1.59
CA LYS A 106 1.69 -7.96 -2.88
C LYS A 106 3.01 -7.45 -3.47
N ASP A 107 3.40 -6.21 -3.18
CA ASP A 107 4.48 -5.49 -3.87
C ASP A 107 5.76 -5.35 -3.06
N TYR A 108 5.66 -5.41 -1.74
CA TYR A 108 6.76 -5.13 -0.81
C TYR A 108 6.52 -5.75 0.55
N THR A 109 7.61 -5.84 1.33
CA THR A 109 7.58 -6.12 2.77
C THR A 109 8.32 -4.99 3.48
N ALA A 110 7.74 -4.46 4.56
CA ALA A 110 8.33 -3.36 5.31
C ALA A 110 8.35 -3.64 6.82
N TYR A 111 9.39 -3.14 7.46
CA TYR A 111 9.62 -3.21 8.91
C TYR A 111 9.79 -1.81 9.46
N PHE A 112 9.23 -1.52 10.62
CA PHE A 112 9.32 -0.18 11.20
C PHE A 112 9.50 -0.14 12.70
N GLN A 113 10.12 0.93 13.16
CA GLN A 113 10.20 1.32 14.56
C GLN A 113 9.83 2.79 14.69
N GLN A 114 9.06 3.10 15.73
CA GLN A 114 8.81 4.46 16.18
C GLN A 114 9.41 4.60 17.57
N VAL A 115 10.40 5.46 17.71
CA VAL A 115 11.21 5.56 18.93
C VAL A 115 11.53 7.03 19.28
N PRO A 116 11.89 7.35 20.52
CA PRO A 116 12.58 8.58 20.82
C PRO A 116 13.83 8.74 19.94
N LYS A 117 14.10 9.93 19.43
CA LYS A 117 15.21 10.18 18.46
C LYS A 117 16.58 9.69 18.94
N ALA A 118 16.83 9.71 20.24
CA ALA A 118 18.08 9.23 20.83
C ALA A 118 18.31 7.71 20.61
N GLN A 119 17.27 6.95 20.31
CA GLN A 119 17.31 5.50 20.12
C GLN A 119 17.46 5.10 18.66
N LEU A 120 17.41 6.05 17.72
CA LEU A 120 17.47 5.74 16.26
C LEU A 120 18.72 4.92 15.89
N ALA A 121 19.89 5.26 16.44
CA ALA A 121 21.13 4.55 16.15
C ALA A 121 21.04 3.05 16.51
N GLN A 122 20.42 2.73 17.65
CA GLN A 122 20.19 1.37 18.09
C GLN A 122 19.23 0.63 17.14
N MET A 123 18.15 1.27 16.69
CA MET A 123 17.20 0.67 15.75
C MET A 123 17.87 0.37 14.41
N MET A 124 18.67 1.30 13.88
CA MET A 124 19.41 1.09 12.63
C MET A 124 20.43 -0.07 12.78
N GLN A 125 21.07 -0.21 13.93
CA GLN A 125 21.98 -1.31 14.20
C GLN A 125 21.25 -2.66 14.21
N LEU A 126 20.11 -2.75 14.90
CA LEU A 126 19.29 -3.96 15.00
C LEU A 126 18.74 -4.38 13.62
N GLU A 127 18.27 -3.42 12.83
CA GLU A 127 17.78 -3.68 11.48
C GLU A 127 18.88 -4.14 10.52
N ALA A 128 20.05 -3.52 10.58
CA ALA A 128 21.20 -3.91 9.77
C ALA A 128 21.68 -5.34 10.14
N ASP A 129 21.61 -5.69 11.42
CA ASP A 129 21.96 -7.03 11.90
C ASP A 129 20.99 -8.08 11.34
N ARG A 130 19.67 -7.90 11.44
CA ARG A 130 18.69 -8.86 10.89
C ARG A 130 18.66 -8.88 9.36
N MET A 131 18.98 -7.78 8.68
CA MET A 131 19.15 -7.75 7.23
C MET A 131 20.27 -8.69 6.76
N ARG A 132 21.32 -8.83 7.58
CA ARG A 132 22.52 -9.61 7.23
C ARG A 132 22.56 -11.00 7.84
N HIS A 133 22.14 -11.15 9.09
CA HIS A 133 22.46 -12.30 9.94
C HIS A 133 21.21 -13.01 10.46
N LEU A 134 20.06 -12.87 9.81
CA LEU A 134 18.84 -13.55 10.25
C LEU A 134 19.11 -15.06 10.47
N ASN A 135 18.74 -15.54 11.64
CA ASN A 135 18.82 -16.95 11.97
C ASN A 135 17.48 -17.62 11.63
N LEU A 136 17.47 -18.38 10.53
CA LEU A 136 16.32 -19.19 10.13
C LEU A 136 16.48 -20.60 10.71
N ASP A 137 16.18 -20.72 12.03
CA ASP A 137 16.18 -21.99 12.75
C ASP A 137 14.98 -22.86 12.34
N ALA A 138 15.20 -24.16 12.18
CA ALA A 138 14.16 -25.09 11.75
C ALA A 138 13.09 -25.34 12.84
N GLY A 139 13.46 -25.26 14.12
CA GLY A 139 12.52 -25.42 15.24
C GLY A 139 11.61 -24.20 15.37
N GLU A 140 12.17 -22.98 15.30
CA GLU A 140 11.40 -21.74 15.28
C GLU A 140 10.47 -21.70 14.07
N PHE A 141 10.95 -22.09 12.89
CA PHE A 141 10.13 -22.17 11.68
C PHE A 141 8.95 -23.13 11.84
N ALA A 142 9.19 -24.34 12.40
CA ALA A 142 8.14 -25.34 12.59
C ALA A 142 7.04 -24.90 13.58
N GLN A 143 7.34 -23.95 14.45
CA GLN A 143 6.34 -23.32 15.32
C GLN A 143 5.62 -22.18 14.59
N GLU A 144 6.37 -21.31 13.92
CA GLU A 144 5.84 -20.09 13.32
C GLU A 144 4.95 -20.35 12.11
N ILE A 145 5.25 -21.37 11.31
CA ILE A 145 4.39 -21.75 10.19
C ILE A 145 2.98 -22.14 10.66
N LYS A 146 2.86 -22.75 11.85
CA LYS A 146 1.56 -23.06 12.47
C LYS A 146 0.82 -21.80 12.91
N VAL A 147 1.54 -20.78 13.38
CA VAL A 147 0.97 -19.47 13.71
C VAL A 147 0.41 -18.82 12.45
N VAL A 148 1.16 -18.82 11.36
CA VAL A 148 0.69 -18.27 10.06
C VAL A 148 -0.50 -19.04 9.52
N MET A 149 -0.52 -20.37 9.62
CA MET A 149 -1.66 -21.20 9.24
C MET A 149 -2.91 -20.88 10.08
N GLU A 150 -2.74 -20.66 11.37
CA GLU A 150 -3.83 -20.27 12.26
C GLU A 150 -4.33 -18.86 11.98
N GLU A 151 -3.42 -17.93 11.72
CA GLU A 151 -3.76 -16.58 11.27
C GLU A 151 -4.57 -16.61 9.96
N ARG A 152 -4.18 -17.47 8.99
CA ARG A 152 -4.96 -17.67 7.78
C ARG A 152 -6.37 -18.14 8.06
N ARG A 153 -6.54 -19.13 8.97
CA ARG A 153 -7.87 -19.59 9.37
C ARG A 153 -8.71 -18.44 9.91
N GLN A 154 -8.18 -17.74 10.91
CA GLN A 154 -8.91 -16.65 11.59
C GLN A 154 -9.22 -15.46 10.67
N ARG A 155 -8.27 -15.06 9.82
CA ARG A 155 -8.44 -13.87 8.98
C ARG A 155 -9.15 -14.15 7.66
N THR A 156 -9.05 -15.35 7.13
CA THR A 156 -9.56 -15.69 5.80
C THR A 156 -10.62 -16.80 5.85
N ASP A 157 -10.25 -17.98 6.36
CA ASP A 157 -11.08 -19.16 6.21
C ASP A 157 -12.37 -19.08 7.04
N ASP A 158 -12.30 -18.46 8.22
CA ASP A 158 -13.45 -18.22 9.13
C ASP A 158 -14.26 -16.96 8.75
N SER A 159 -13.81 -16.17 7.79
CA SER A 159 -14.48 -14.95 7.34
C SER A 159 -15.07 -15.11 5.93
N PRO A 160 -16.40 -15.21 5.78
CA PRO A 160 -17.05 -15.32 4.47
C PRO A 160 -16.68 -14.17 3.53
N HIS A 161 -16.56 -12.95 4.06
CA HIS A 161 -16.19 -11.76 3.29
C HIS A 161 -14.74 -11.81 2.81
N ALA A 162 -13.81 -12.25 3.67
CA ALA A 162 -12.42 -12.39 3.30
C ALA A 162 -12.22 -13.49 2.25
N ARG A 163 -12.92 -14.63 2.39
CA ARG A 163 -12.95 -15.70 1.37
C ARG A 163 -13.49 -15.21 0.03
N LEU A 164 -14.56 -14.40 0.05
CA LEU A 164 -15.11 -13.80 -1.16
C LEU A 164 -14.08 -12.92 -1.86
N GLY A 165 -13.39 -12.06 -1.10
CA GLY A 165 -12.32 -11.18 -1.62
C GLY A 165 -11.13 -11.96 -2.17
N GLU A 166 -10.69 -13.03 -1.48
CA GLU A 166 -9.62 -13.91 -1.94
C GLU A 166 -9.98 -14.60 -3.27
N GLN A 167 -11.17 -15.17 -3.35
CA GLN A 167 -11.64 -15.82 -4.58
C GLN A 167 -11.84 -14.82 -5.72
N LEU A 168 -12.30 -13.59 -5.39
CA LEU A 168 -12.42 -12.54 -6.40
C LEU A 168 -11.06 -12.24 -7.06
N GLN A 169 -9.99 -12.10 -6.27
CA GLN A 169 -8.64 -11.89 -6.80
C GLN A 169 -8.20 -13.06 -7.69
N ALA A 170 -8.45 -14.29 -7.23
CA ALA A 170 -8.09 -15.50 -7.99
C ALA A 170 -8.83 -15.63 -9.32
N VAL A 171 -10.06 -15.12 -9.41
CA VAL A 171 -10.89 -15.12 -10.64
C VAL A 171 -10.59 -13.90 -11.53
N ALA A 172 -10.36 -12.73 -10.92
CA ALA A 172 -10.11 -11.50 -11.65
C ALA A 172 -8.79 -11.54 -12.44
N TYR A 173 -7.74 -12.17 -11.89
CA TYR A 173 -6.46 -12.30 -12.55
C TYR A 173 -6.24 -13.74 -13.07
N GLN A 174 -5.90 -13.87 -14.34
CA GLN A 174 -5.65 -15.18 -14.97
C GLN A 174 -4.19 -15.60 -14.81
N THR A 175 -3.27 -14.71 -15.10
CA THR A 175 -1.82 -14.97 -15.11
C THR A 175 -1.06 -14.15 -14.09
N HIS A 176 -1.55 -12.95 -13.78
CA HIS A 176 -0.83 -12.03 -12.90
C HIS A 176 -0.77 -12.57 -11.45
N PRO A 177 0.39 -12.50 -10.76
CA PRO A 177 0.57 -13.01 -9.41
C PRO A 177 -0.37 -12.38 -8.35
N TYR A 178 -1.01 -11.25 -8.64
CA TYR A 178 -2.00 -10.65 -7.74
C TYR A 178 -3.21 -11.56 -7.47
N ARG A 179 -3.38 -12.63 -8.24
CA ARG A 179 -4.36 -13.68 -7.97
C ARG A 179 -4.11 -14.47 -6.68
N VAL A 180 -2.88 -14.45 -6.17
CA VAL A 180 -2.46 -15.23 -5.00
C VAL A 180 -2.64 -14.38 -3.73
N PRO A 181 -3.19 -14.93 -2.64
CA PRO A 181 -3.29 -14.20 -1.37
C PRO A 181 -1.89 -13.96 -0.76
N VAL A 182 -1.70 -12.81 -0.12
CA VAL A 182 -0.42 -12.47 0.54
C VAL A 182 -0.05 -13.47 1.63
N ILE A 183 -1.05 -13.96 2.37
CA ILE A 183 -0.85 -14.97 3.42
C ILE A 183 -0.49 -16.37 2.84
N GLY A 184 -0.65 -16.57 1.54
CA GLY A 184 -0.44 -17.83 0.85
C GLY A 184 -1.64 -18.78 0.88
N TRP A 185 -1.64 -19.77 -0.03
CA TRP A 185 -2.62 -20.84 -0.01
C TRP A 185 -2.30 -21.83 1.13
N MET A 186 -3.32 -22.36 1.81
CA MET A 186 -3.14 -23.30 2.92
C MET A 186 -2.27 -24.50 2.52
N ASN A 187 -2.52 -25.09 1.35
CA ASN A 187 -1.75 -26.21 0.83
C ASN A 187 -0.24 -25.87 0.67
N ASP A 188 0.09 -24.66 0.26
CA ASP A 188 1.49 -24.24 0.13
C ASP A 188 2.12 -24.04 1.50
N LEU A 189 1.38 -23.46 2.47
CA LEU A 189 1.84 -23.31 3.86
C LEU A 189 2.09 -24.65 4.54
N GLU A 190 1.21 -25.67 4.34
CA GLU A 190 1.35 -27.01 4.89
C GLU A 190 2.61 -27.73 4.38
N ASN A 191 3.06 -27.42 3.18
CA ASN A 191 4.21 -28.05 2.53
C ASN A 191 5.47 -27.17 2.54
N MET A 192 5.38 -25.92 3.06
CA MET A 192 6.50 -24.98 3.09
C MET A 192 7.58 -25.45 4.07
N THR A 193 8.82 -25.29 3.68
CA THR A 193 10.00 -25.66 4.48
C THR A 193 10.81 -24.44 4.89
N VAL A 194 11.63 -24.59 5.93
CA VAL A 194 12.58 -23.54 6.33
C VAL A 194 13.56 -23.20 5.19
N GLN A 195 13.79 -24.13 4.26
CA GLN A 195 14.66 -23.90 3.11
C GLN A 195 14.03 -22.88 2.13
N ASP A 196 12.71 -22.90 1.95
CA ASP A 196 12.00 -21.96 1.12
C ASP A 196 12.13 -20.53 1.69
N ALA A 197 11.97 -20.38 3.01
CA ALA A 197 12.19 -19.11 3.70
C ALA A 197 13.65 -18.63 3.60
N ARG A 198 14.64 -19.55 3.71
CA ARG A 198 16.06 -19.23 3.52
C ARG A 198 16.37 -18.78 2.10
N ASP A 199 15.76 -19.41 1.11
CA ASP A 199 15.96 -19.07 -0.30
C ASP A 199 15.32 -17.72 -0.61
N TRP A 200 14.14 -17.44 -0.07
CA TRP A 200 13.51 -16.14 -0.16
C TRP A 200 14.36 -15.03 0.45
N TYR A 201 14.84 -15.21 1.69
CA TYR A 201 15.72 -14.26 2.38
C TYR A 201 17.01 -14.00 1.59
N ARG A 202 17.68 -15.06 1.11
CA ARG A 202 18.89 -14.93 0.31
C ARG A 202 18.67 -14.20 -1.01
N ARG A 203 17.51 -14.37 -1.61
CA ARG A 203 17.15 -13.81 -2.90
C ARG A 203 16.81 -12.33 -2.82
N TRP A 204 16.04 -11.93 -1.83
CA TRP A 204 15.39 -10.63 -1.82
C TRP A 204 15.85 -9.67 -0.72
N TYR A 205 16.34 -10.17 0.42
CA TYR A 205 16.72 -9.35 1.57
C TYR A 205 18.17 -8.88 1.44
N ALA A 206 18.38 -7.88 0.58
CA ALA A 206 19.66 -7.30 0.28
C ALA A 206 19.57 -5.76 0.24
N PRO A 207 20.66 -5.04 0.59
CA PRO A 207 20.66 -3.57 0.62
C PRO A 207 20.26 -2.95 -0.73
N ASN A 208 20.71 -3.51 -1.85
CA ASN A 208 20.36 -3.04 -3.18
C ASN A 208 18.94 -3.40 -3.67
N ASN A 209 18.14 -4.09 -2.85
CA ASN A 209 16.69 -4.30 -3.02
C ASN A 209 15.87 -3.59 -1.93
N ALA A 210 16.51 -2.74 -1.14
CA ALA A 210 15.88 -2.09 0.00
C ALA A 210 15.99 -0.56 -0.07
N CYS A 211 15.07 0.09 0.65
CA CYS A 211 15.09 1.52 0.92
C CYS A 211 14.87 1.73 2.42
N VAL A 212 15.71 2.55 3.04
CA VAL A 212 15.53 3.00 4.43
C VAL A 212 14.91 4.39 4.41
N VAL A 213 13.82 4.55 5.14
CA VAL A 213 13.14 5.85 5.31
C VAL A 213 13.20 6.25 6.77
N VAL A 214 13.67 7.45 7.05
CA VAL A 214 13.70 8.03 8.41
C VAL A 214 12.96 9.36 8.38
N VAL A 215 11.94 9.50 9.21
CA VAL A 215 11.19 10.75 9.39
C VAL A 215 11.19 11.12 10.86
N GLY A 216 11.62 12.33 11.23
CA GLY A 216 11.61 12.75 12.62
C GLY A 216 12.56 13.89 12.97
N ASP A 217 12.74 14.13 14.26
CA ASP A 217 13.67 15.14 14.79
C ASP A 217 15.11 14.64 14.72
N VAL A 218 15.63 14.62 13.51
CA VAL A 218 16.95 14.10 13.16
C VAL A 218 17.71 15.11 12.27
N ASP A 219 19.02 14.98 12.23
CA ASP A 219 19.89 15.61 11.24
C ASP A 219 20.21 14.57 10.14
N HIS A 220 19.89 14.89 8.89
CA HIS A 220 20.08 13.95 7.78
C HIS A 220 21.54 13.52 7.59
N GLN A 221 22.53 14.39 7.84
CA GLN A 221 23.94 14.03 7.73
C GLN A 221 24.35 13.03 8.81
N ALA A 222 23.82 13.20 10.02
CA ALA A 222 24.03 12.24 11.10
C ALA A 222 23.40 10.89 10.76
N VAL A 223 22.18 10.87 10.22
CA VAL A 223 21.51 9.63 9.78
C VAL A 223 22.28 8.94 8.67
N PHE A 224 22.81 9.68 7.67
CA PHE A 224 23.62 9.09 6.60
C PHE A 224 24.92 8.47 7.13
N LYS A 225 25.56 9.09 8.14
CA LYS A 225 26.75 8.51 8.80
C LYS A 225 26.42 7.22 9.54
N LEU A 226 25.28 7.20 10.28
CA LEU A 226 24.78 5.98 10.93
C LEU A 226 24.46 4.89 9.92
N ALA A 227 23.79 5.23 8.82
CA ALA A 227 23.48 4.30 7.75
C ALA A 227 24.75 3.70 7.14
N GLN A 228 25.75 4.52 6.85
CA GLN A 228 27.06 4.05 6.36
C GLN A 228 27.73 3.12 7.38
N MET A 229 27.65 3.43 8.67
CA MET A 229 28.28 2.64 9.74
C MET A 229 27.66 1.25 9.86
N TYR A 230 26.33 1.14 9.84
CA TYR A 230 25.60 -0.11 10.10
C TYR A 230 25.27 -0.86 8.82
N TYR A 231 24.56 -0.22 7.89
CA TYR A 231 24.11 -0.87 6.65
C TYR A 231 25.20 -0.93 5.58
N GLY A 232 26.18 0.00 5.57
CA GLY A 232 27.27 0.00 4.59
C GLY A 232 28.15 -1.26 4.63
N ARG A 233 28.09 -2.03 5.72
CA ARG A 233 28.81 -3.30 5.88
C ARG A 233 28.02 -4.51 5.36
N VAL A 234 26.75 -4.35 5.03
CA VAL A 234 25.92 -5.42 4.46
C VAL A 234 26.25 -5.53 2.96
N PRO A 235 26.66 -6.70 2.47
CA PRO A 235 27.03 -6.82 1.06
C PRO A 235 25.81 -6.77 0.15
N ALA A 236 25.95 -6.11 -1.00
CA ALA A 236 24.97 -6.21 -2.09
C ALA A 236 24.91 -7.66 -2.61
N ARG A 237 23.77 -8.02 -3.21
CA ARG A 237 23.55 -9.34 -3.83
C ARG A 237 23.11 -9.18 -5.28
N ALA A 238 23.38 -10.18 -6.11
CA ALA A 238 22.76 -10.27 -7.43
C ALA A 238 21.27 -10.53 -7.25
N LEU A 239 20.45 -9.59 -7.71
CA LEU A 239 19.00 -9.73 -7.66
C LEU A 239 18.51 -10.52 -8.87
N PRO A 240 17.51 -11.41 -8.72
CA PRO A 240 16.94 -12.12 -9.85
C PRO A 240 16.22 -11.14 -10.79
N ALA A 241 16.26 -11.42 -12.08
CA ALA A 241 15.43 -10.70 -13.04
C ALA A 241 13.95 -10.99 -12.77
N ARG A 242 13.16 -9.94 -12.60
CA ARG A 242 11.71 -10.08 -12.48
C ARG A 242 11.09 -10.32 -13.85
N LYS A 243 10.27 -11.35 -13.93
CA LYS A 243 9.47 -11.68 -15.13
C LYS A 243 8.01 -11.57 -14.72
N THR A 244 7.46 -10.38 -14.80
CA THR A 244 6.04 -10.17 -14.53
C THR A 244 5.26 -10.60 -15.76
N PRO A 245 4.35 -11.58 -15.66
CA PRO A 245 3.49 -11.97 -16.76
C PRO A 245 2.48 -10.86 -17.05
N ASP A 246 2.21 -10.65 -18.34
CA ASP A 246 1.12 -9.79 -18.75
C ASP A 246 -0.23 -10.46 -18.41
N GLU A 247 -1.14 -9.68 -17.89
CA GLU A 247 -2.51 -10.13 -17.66
C GLU A 247 -3.28 -10.04 -18.99
N PRO A 248 -3.81 -11.13 -19.52
CA PRO A 248 -4.52 -11.13 -20.80
C PRO A 248 -5.81 -10.31 -20.71
N GLU A 249 -6.22 -9.76 -21.86
CA GLU A 249 -7.51 -9.09 -21.97
C GLU A 249 -8.65 -10.06 -21.66
N GLN A 250 -9.68 -9.56 -21.03
CA GLN A 250 -10.88 -10.31 -20.67
C GLN A 250 -11.93 -10.13 -21.78
N ALA A 251 -12.54 -11.24 -22.21
CA ALA A 251 -13.48 -11.22 -23.32
C ALA A 251 -14.97 -11.12 -22.89
N GLY A 252 -15.25 -10.90 -21.62
CA GLY A 252 -16.59 -10.80 -21.07
C GLY A 252 -16.61 -10.88 -19.55
N ILE A 253 -17.78 -10.79 -18.94
CA ILE A 253 -17.95 -10.83 -17.48
C ILE A 253 -17.46 -12.18 -16.92
N ARG A 254 -16.65 -12.13 -15.86
CA ARG A 254 -16.39 -13.29 -15.02
C ARG A 254 -17.32 -13.21 -13.80
N ARG A 255 -17.99 -14.29 -13.45
CA ARG A 255 -18.93 -14.31 -12.32
C ARG A 255 -18.80 -15.60 -11.52
N PHE A 256 -18.86 -15.49 -10.19
CA PHE A 256 -18.99 -16.65 -9.31
C PHE A 256 -19.80 -16.31 -8.07
N THR A 257 -20.33 -17.36 -7.43
CA THR A 257 -21.06 -17.25 -6.17
C THR A 257 -20.39 -18.12 -5.12
N LEU A 258 -20.01 -17.52 -4.00
CA LEU A 258 -19.55 -18.19 -2.79
C LEU A 258 -20.75 -18.47 -1.89
N ARG A 259 -21.01 -19.73 -1.52
CA ARG A 259 -21.97 -20.10 -0.51
C ARG A 259 -21.25 -20.32 0.81
N ALA A 260 -21.58 -19.54 1.84
CA ALA A 260 -20.95 -19.63 3.14
C ALA A 260 -21.91 -19.16 4.24
N GLU A 261 -21.67 -19.56 5.48
CA GLU A 261 -22.40 -19.05 6.63
C GLU A 261 -22.12 -17.55 6.78
N ALA A 262 -23.15 -16.73 6.61
CA ALA A 262 -23.07 -15.29 6.72
C ALA A 262 -24.44 -14.72 7.13
N GLU A 263 -24.43 -13.54 7.74
CA GLU A 263 -25.66 -12.86 8.14
C GLU A 263 -26.36 -12.18 6.95
N LEU A 264 -25.58 -11.57 6.08
CA LEU A 264 -26.07 -10.78 4.95
C LEU A 264 -25.42 -11.25 3.64
N PRO A 265 -26.19 -11.19 2.54
CA PRO A 265 -25.62 -11.33 1.20
C PRO A 265 -24.69 -10.16 0.90
N MET A 266 -23.67 -10.38 0.06
CA MET A 266 -22.76 -9.35 -0.39
C MET A 266 -22.51 -9.48 -1.89
N LEU A 267 -22.30 -8.34 -2.52
CA LEU A 267 -21.87 -8.22 -3.92
C LEU A 267 -20.55 -7.45 -3.97
N ILE A 268 -19.61 -7.94 -4.75
CA ILE A 268 -18.39 -7.20 -5.11
C ILE A 268 -18.24 -7.25 -6.64
N MET A 269 -18.10 -6.08 -7.25
CA MET A 269 -17.81 -5.88 -8.65
C MET A 269 -16.41 -5.29 -8.77
N ALA A 270 -15.51 -5.94 -9.52
CA ALA A 270 -14.14 -5.49 -9.72
C ALA A 270 -13.87 -5.28 -11.20
N TYR A 271 -13.50 -4.05 -11.55
CA TYR A 271 -13.16 -3.67 -12.92
C TYR A 271 -11.65 -3.54 -13.07
N LYS A 272 -11.05 -4.17 -14.09
CA LYS A 272 -9.63 -4.01 -14.41
C LYS A 272 -9.35 -2.59 -14.89
N VAL A 273 -8.45 -1.90 -14.20
CA VAL A 273 -8.08 -0.50 -14.46
C VAL A 273 -6.56 -0.32 -14.43
N PRO A 274 -6.02 0.74 -15.06
CA PRO A 274 -4.59 1.05 -14.96
C PRO A 274 -4.22 1.46 -13.52
N VAL A 275 -2.93 1.54 -13.25
CA VAL A 275 -2.34 2.13 -12.04
C VAL A 275 -1.31 3.16 -12.46
N LEU A 276 -0.91 4.04 -11.53
CA LEU A 276 0.04 5.12 -11.77
C LEU A 276 1.44 4.57 -12.06
N ARG A 277 2.02 4.94 -13.21
CA ARG A 277 3.38 4.64 -13.64
C ARG A 277 4.18 5.91 -13.92
N ASP A 278 3.57 6.83 -14.61
CA ASP A 278 4.14 8.13 -14.96
C ASP A 278 3.29 9.23 -14.34
N VAL A 279 3.85 9.90 -13.32
CA VAL A 279 3.14 10.94 -12.55
C VAL A 279 2.66 12.08 -13.42
N GLU A 280 3.37 12.43 -14.50
CA GLU A 280 3.01 13.57 -15.35
C GLU A 280 2.03 13.19 -16.48
N ASN A 281 2.10 11.96 -16.97
CA ASN A 281 1.39 11.57 -18.19
C ASN A 281 0.19 10.64 -17.95
N ASP A 282 0.14 9.92 -16.83
CA ASP A 282 -0.96 9.03 -16.51
C ASP A 282 -2.14 9.79 -15.88
N VAL A 283 -3.09 10.24 -16.70
CA VAL A 283 -4.26 10.99 -16.23
C VAL A 283 -5.33 10.08 -15.61
N ASP A 284 -5.53 8.89 -16.19
CA ASP A 284 -6.63 8.00 -15.82
C ASP A 284 -6.58 7.52 -14.34
N PRO A 285 -5.42 7.15 -13.75
CA PRO A 285 -5.36 6.78 -12.34
C PRO A 285 -5.86 7.86 -11.37
N TYR A 286 -5.53 9.11 -11.63
CA TYR A 286 -6.03 10.23 -10.80
C TYR A 286 -7.55 10.43 -10.95
N ALA A 287 -8.05 10.30 -12.19
CA ALA A 287 -9.48 10.40 -12.46
C ALA A 287 -10.26 9.23 -11.83
N LEU A 288 -9.69 8.02 -11.78
CA LEU A 288 -10.26 6.85 -11.11
C LEU A 288 -10.31 7.01 -9.58
N GLU A 289 -9.27 7.58 -8.96
CA GLU A 289 -9.32 7.90 -7.52
C GLU A 289 -10.36 8.99 -7.23
N MET A 290 -10.45 9.99 -8.09
CA MET A 290 -11.49 11.01 -7.98
C MET A 290 -12.89 10.41 -8.16
N LEU A 291 -13.08 9.48 -9.10
CA LEU A 291 -14.33 8.74 -9.28
C LEU A 291 -14.70 7.95 -8.01
N ALA A 292 -13.75 7.25 -7.40
CA ALA A 292 -13.98 6.55 -6.13
C ALA A 292 -14.41 7.53 -5.03
N ALA A 293 -13.77 8.69 -4.93
CA ALA A 293 -14.12 9.72 -3.96
C ALA A 293 -15.50 10.36 -4.19
N VAL A 294 -15.91 10.55 -5.45
CA VAL A 294 -17.27 11.02 -5.81
C VAL A 294 -18.32 9.98 -5.40
N LEU A 295 -18.03 8.70 -5.62
CA LEU A 295 -18.95 7.61 -5.30
C LEU A 295 -19.06 7.36 -3.79
N ASP A 296 -17.92 7.34 -3.06
CA ASP A 296 -17.88 6.89 -1.65
C ASP A 296 -16.83 7.61 -0.77
N GLY A 297 -16.38 8.80 -1.16
CA GLY A 297 -15.31 9.50 -0.42
C GLY A 297 -15.74 10.16 0.89
N HIS A 298 -17.04 10.23 1.21
CA HIS A 298 -17.58 10.86 2.42
C HIS A 298 -19.07 10.51 2.63
N ASP A 299 -19.61 10.79 3.81
CA ASP A 299 -21.00 10.44 4.19
C ASP A 299 -22.13 11.02 3.30
N ALA A 300 -21.84 12.05 2.53
CA ALA A 300 -22.75 12.64 1.55
C ALA A 300 -22.36 12.28 0.11
N ALA A 301 -21.54 11.26 -0.10
CA ALA A 301 -21.18 10.74 -1.41
C ALA A 301 -22.36 10.05 -2.10
N ARG A 302 -22.27 9.83 -3.40
CA ARG A 302 -23.38 9.34 -4.24
C ARG A 302 -23.99 8.03 -3.74
N LEU A 303 -23.16 7.02 -3.47
CA LEU A 303 -23.65 5.71 -3.08
C LEU A 303 -24.40 5.76 -1.75
N THR A 304 -23.84 6.42 -0.74
CA THR A 304 -24.48 6.59 0.57
C THR A 304 -25.79 7.37 0.44
N THR A 305 -25.79 8.48 -0.29
CA THR A 305 -26.99 9.32 -0.43
C THR A 305 -28.08 8.60 -1.20
N ARG A 306 -27.77 8.10 -2.40
CA ARG A 306 -28.80 7.56 -3.31
C ARG A 306 -29.22 6.14 -2.99
N LEU A 307 -28.26 5.24 -2.73
CA LEU A 307 -28.58 3.81 -2.58
C LEU A 307 -28.98 3.44 -1.15
N ILE A 308 -28.39 4.11 -0.14
CA ILE A 308 -28.67 3.79 1.26
C ILE A 308 -29.81 4.67 1.80
N ARG A 309 -29.69 6.02 1.72
CA ARG A 309 -30.63 6.93 2.38
C ARG A 309 -31.91 7.14 1.60
N GLU A 310 -31.82 7.42 0.29
CA GLU A 310 -32.99 7.77 -0.53
C GLU A 310 -33.76 6.52 -0.98
N GLN A 311 -33.08 5.56 -1.62
CA GLN A 311 -33.73 4.39 -2.22
C GLN A 311 -33.87 3.22 -1.27
N GLN A 312 -33.13 3.21 -0.13
CA GLN A 312 -33.08 2.09 0.81
C GLN A 312 -32.81 0.75 0.11
N LEU A 313 -32.04 0.79 -0.96
CA LEU A 313 -31.73 -0.36 -1.79
C LEU A 313 -30.58 -1.19 -1.22
N ALA A 314 -29.72 -0.55 -0.45
CA ALA A 314 -28.55 -1.17 0.17
C ALA A 314 -28.45 -0.80 1.65
N VAL A 315 -27.99 -1.73 2.49
CA VAL A 315 -27.54 -1.43 3.87
C VAL A 315 -26.10 -0.93 3.89
N SER A 316 -25.32 -1.30 2.89
CA SER A 316 -23.97 -0.75 2.63
C SER A 316 -23.71 -0.69 1.13
N ALA A 317 -22.99 0.34 0.69
CA ALA A 317 -22.51 0.47 -0.67
C ALA A 317 -21.20 1.27 -0.64
N GLY A 318 -20.19 0.82 -1.37
CA GLY A 318 -18.87 1.43 -1.36
C GLY A 318 -18.18 1.35 -2.71
N ALA A 319 -17.19 2.23 -2.90
CA ALA A 319 -16.29 2.26 -4.05
C ALA A 319 -14.86 2.49 -3.58
N SER A 320 -13.91 1.75 -4.14
CA SER A 320 -12.49 1.92 -3.80
C SER A 320 -11.57 1.62 -4.98
N TYR A 321 -10.45 2.32 -5.01
CA TYR A 321 -9.39 2.12 -5.96
C TYR A 321 -8.07 2.56 -5.32
N ASP A 322 -6.98 1.87 -5.65
CA ASP A 322 -5.61 2.22 -5.25
C ASP A 322 -4.75 2.32 -6.51
N SER A 323 -4.24 3.52 -6.77
CA SER A 323 -3.39 3.80 -7.91
C SER A 323 -1.94 3.34 -7.72
N LEU A 324 -1.52 3.06 -6.48
CA LEU A 324 -0.12 2.77 -6.13
C LEU A 324 0.13 1.26 -6.03
N ALA A 325 0.39 0.62 -7.15
CA ALA A 325 0.71 -0.80 -7.20
C ALA A 325 1.75 -1.11 -8.28
N ARG A 326 2.48 -2.23 -8.17
CA ARG A 326 3.43 -2.70 -9.19
C ARG A 326 2.75 -3.47 -10.32
N GLY A 327 1.60 -4.08 -10.04
CA GLY A 327 0.79 -4.83 -11.00
C GLY A 327 -0.43 -4.04 -11.52
N PRO A 328 -1.32 -4.68 -12.32
CA PRO A 328 -2.55 -4.06 -12.77
C PRO A 328 -3.54 -3.84 -11.62
N GLY A 329 -4.30 -2.75 -11.67
CA GLY A 329 -5.27 -2.38 -10.64
C GLY A 329 -6.66 -2.99 -10.84
N LEU A 330 -7.44 -2.94 -9.77
CA LEU A 330 -8.87 -3.18 -9.78
C LEU A 330 -9.59 -1.98 -9.15
N PHE A 331 -10.67 -1.55 -9.77
CA PHE A 331 -11.63 -0.63 -9.17
C PHE A 331 -12.80 -1.46 -8.62
N TYR A 332 -13.11 -1.27 -7.35
CA TYR A 332 -14.14 -2.03 -6.67
C TYR A 332 -15.40 -1.21 -6.46
N LEU A 333 -16.55 -1.85 -6.73
CA LEU A 333 -17.85 -1.45 -6.21
C LEU A 333 -18.36 -2.61 -5.36
N SER A 334 -18.84 -2.34 -4.16
CA SER A 334 -19.30 -3.41 -3.26
C SER A 334 -20.49 -2.94 -2.45
N GLY A 335 -21.22 -3.91 -1.88
CA GLY A 335 -22.31 -3.61 -0.96
C GLY A 335 -23.10 -4.82 -0.57
N ALA A 336 -23.99 -4.60 0.42
CA ALA A 336 -25.01 -5.54 0.85
C ALA A 336 -26.39 -4.98 0.51
N PRO A 337 -27.28 -5.74 -0.12
CA PRO A 337 -28.64 -5.28 -0.45
C PRO A 337 -29.46 -5.02 0.80
N GLY A 338 -30.42 -4.08 0.70
CA GLY A 338 -31.40 -3.77 1.73
C GLY A 338 -32.42 -4.87 1.93
N GLU A 339 -33.24 -4.72 2.96
CA GLU A 339 -34.32 -5.67 3.25
C GLU A 339 -35.27 -5.80 2.04
N GLY A 340 -35.57 -7.03 1.65
CA GLY A 340 -36.42 -7.34 0.49
C GLY A 340 -35.79 -7.03 -0.87
N LYS A 341 -34.51 -6.63 -0.93
CA LYS A 341 -33.76 -6.39 -2.16
C LYS A 341 -32.81 -7.54 -2.47
N THR A 342 -32.49 -7.70 -3.74
CA THR A 342 -31.62 -8.75 -4.22
C THR A 342 -30.22 -8.23 -4.58
N ARG A 343 -29.23 -9.12 -4.70
CA ARG A 343 -27.90 -8.79 -5.24
C ARG A 343 -28.00 -8.25 -6.66
N ALA A 344 -28.94 -8.75 -7.48
CA ALA A 344 -29.18 -8.25 -8.82
C ALA A 344 -29.70 -6.82 -8.86
N ASP A 345 -30.59 -6.45 -7.93
CA ASP A 345 -31.07 -5.07 -7.78
C ASP A 345 -29.89 -4.13 -7.41
N LEU A 346 -29.01 -4.57 -6.51
CA LEU A 346 -27.83 -3.81 -6.11
C LEU A 346 -26.83 -3.68 -7.26
N GLU A 347 -26.56 -4.75 -8.01
CA GLU A 347 -25.68 -4.69 -9.20
C GLU A 347 -26.23 -3.69 -10.22
N ALA A 348 -27.54 -3.78 -10.53
CA ALA A 348 -28.18 -2.85 -11.47
C ALA A 348 -28.06 -1.40 -11.00
N ALA A 349 -28.24 -1.15 -9.71
CA ALA A 349 -28.13 0.20 -9.15
C ALA A 349 -26.69 0.75 -9.17
N LEU A 350 -25.70 -0.07 -8.81
CA LEU A 350 -24.28 0.33 -8.88
C LEU A 350 -23.87 0.64 -10.32
N ARG A 351 -24.28 -0.19 -11.29
CA ARG A 351 -24.06 0.07 -12.73
C ARG A 351 -24.76 1.36 -13.19
N ALA A 352 -25.98 1.61 -12.70
CA ALA A 352 -26.72 2.83 -13.04
C ALA A 352 -26.04 4.10 -12.51
N GLU A 353 -25.40 4.06 -11.33
CA GLU A 353 -24.63 5.21 -10.83
C GLU A 353 -23.41 5.50 -11.69
N ILE A 354 -22.68 4.47 -12.16
CA ILE A 354 -21.58 4.63 -13.11
C ILE A 354 -22.10 5.16 -14.46
N ALA A 355 -23.19 4.61 -14.97
CA ALA A 355 -23.79 5.05 -16.24
C ALA A 355 -24.20 6.53 -16.19
N ARG A 356 -24.81 7.01 -15.09
CA ARG A 356 -25.12 8.43 -14.90
C ARG A 356 -23.87 9.30 -14.93
N ILE A 357 -22.76 8.87 -14.31
CA ILE A 357 -21.50 9.62 -14.41
C ILE A 357 -20.98 9.62 -15.84
N ALA A 358 -21.07 8.49 -16.54
CA ALA A 358 -20.65 8.39 -17.93
C ALA A 358 -21.50 9.25 -18.87
N GLU A 359 -22.80 9.40 -18.64
CA GLU A 359 -23.74 10.16 -19.46
C GLU A 359 -23.76 11.65 -19.08
N ASP A 360 -24.02 11.95 -17.80
CA ASP A 360 -24.30 13.29 -17.30
C ASP A 360 -23.05 13.98 -16.72
N GLY A 361 -21.99 13.24 -16.41
CA GLY A 361 -20.79 13.74 -15.74
C GLY A 361 -20.96 13.88 -14.22
N VAL A 362 -20.10 14.71 -13.63
CA VAL A 362 -20.06 15.02 -12.19
C VAL A 362 -20.38 16.49 -11.98
N ALA A 363 -21.29 16.81 -11.07
CA ALA A 363 -21.62 18.19 -10.76
C ALA A 363 -20.42 18.95 -10.13
N PRO A 364 -20.24 20.25 -10.42
CA PRO A 364 -19.09 21.02 -9.96
C PRO A 364 -18.91 21.01 -8.43
N ASP A 365 -20.00 21.09 -7.68
CA ASP A 365 -19.98 21.08 -6.22
C ASP A 365 -19.66 19.68 -5.63
N GLU A 366 -20.08 18.62 -6.30
CA GLU A 366 -19.76 17.24 -5.95
C GLU A 366 -18.26 16.94 -6.18
N LEU A 367 -17.74 17.34 -7.35
CA LEU A 367 -16.31 17.24 -7.65
C LEU A 367 -15.47 18.06 -6.66
N ALA A 368 -15.92 19.26 -6.30
CA ALA A 368 -15.22 20.10 -5.34
C ALA A 368 -15.16 19.46 -3.95
N ARG A 369 -16.24 18.83 -3.48
CA ARG A 369 -16.25 18.09 -2.20
C ARG A 369 -15.32 16.87 -2.24
N ALA A 370 -15.39 16.03 -3.27
CA ALA A 370 -14.51 14.88 -3.44
C ALA A 370 -13.04 15.28 -3.46
N ARG A 371 -12.71 16.33 -4.22
CA ARG A 371 -11.36 16.90 -4.28
C ARG A 371 -10.88 17.40 -2.93
N ALA A 372 -11.72 18.14 -2.19
CA ALA A 372 -11.38 18.63 -0.86
C ALA A 372 -11.05 17.51 0.11
N GLN A 373 -11.79 16.38 0.07
CA GLN A 373 -11.55 15.22 0.92
C GLN A 373 -10.24 14.51 0.56
N LEU A 374 -9.97 14.27 -0.73
CA LEU A 374 -8.71 13.67 -1.16
C LEU A 374 -7.50 14.52 -0.75
N VAL A 375 -7.57 15.84 -0.98
CA VAL A 375 -6.47 16.75 -0.61
C VAL A 375 -6.32 16.82 0.91
N ALA A 376 -7.41 16.92 1.67
CA ALA A 376 -7.37 16.91 3.13
C ALA A 376 -6.73 15.62 3.67
N GLY A 377 -7.07 14.47 3.10
CA GLY A 377 -6.43 13.18 3.45
C GLY A 377 -4.91 13.19 3.25
N GLN A 378 -4.42 13.83 2.18
CA GLN A 378 -2.98 13.97 1.95
C GLN A 378 -2.33 14.96 2.95
N VAL A 379 -3.01 16.06 3.26
CA VAL A 379 -2.51 17.03 4.25
C VAL A 379 -2.44 16.42 5.65
N TYR A 380 -3.44 15.66 6.07
CA TYR A 380 -3.44 14.99 7.39
C TYR A 380 -2.32 13.96 7.54
N LYS A 381 -1.84 13.34 6.46
CA LYS A 381 -0.65 12.48 6.53
C LYS A 381 0.58 13.23 7.02
N LEU A 382 0.68 14.53 6.74
CA LEU A 382 1.80 15.37 7.18
C LEU A 382 1.85 15.56 8.70
N ASP A 383 0.76 15.31 9.43
CA ASP A 383 0.71 15.43 10.88
C ASP A 383 1.34 14.23 11.59
N SER A 384 1.53 13.13 10.91
CA SER A 384 2.14 11.91 11.44
C SER A 384 3.48 11.62 10.77
N MET A 385 4.57 11.57 11.56
CA MET A 385 5.89 11.15 11.06
C MET A 385 5.84 9.74 10.45
N PHE A 386 5.04 8.85 11.05
CA PHE A 386 4.82 7.52 10.54
C PHE A 386 4.12 7.53 9.17
N ALA A 387 3.04 8.28 9.03
CA ALA A 387 2.32 8.36 7.76
C ALA A 387 3.17 8.97 6.64
N GLN A 388 4.03 9.96 6.97
CA GLN A 388 5.00 10.51 6.03
C GLN A 388 6.04 9.46 5.60
N ALA A 389 6.53 8.64 6.54
CA ALA A 389 7.48 7.57 6.23
C ALA A 389 6.83 6.47 5.39
N MET A 390 5.57 6.14 5.66
CA MET A 390 4.76 5.22 4.87
C MET A 390 4.60 5.70 3.42
N GLU A 391 4.20 6.94 3.22
CA GLU A 391 4.01 7.53 1.89
C GLU A 391 5.31 7.49 1.06
N ILE A 392 6.42 7.94 1.64
CA ILE A 392 7.73 7.91 1.00
C ILE A 392 8.11 6.47 0.60
N GLY A 393 7.98 5.54 1.55
CA GLY A 393 8.36 4.15 1.34
C GLY A 393 7.47 3.44 0.33
N GLN A 394 6.17 3.67 0.33
CA GLN A 394 5.22 3.09 -0.61
C GLN A 394 5.51 3.56 -2.04
N LEU A 395 5.69 4.86 -2.26
CA LEU A 395 6.05 5.41 -3.57
C LEU A 395 7.32 4.76 -4.11
N GLU A 396 8.39 4.69 -3.31
CA GLU A 396 9.64 4.06 -3.70
C GLU A 396 9.51 2.56 -3.97
N ALA A 397 8.71 1.86 -3.18
CA ALA A 397 8.49 0.43 -3.34
C ALA A 397 7.78 0.09 -4.66
N VAL A 398 6.84 0.92 -5.10
CA VAL A 398 6.14 0.73 -6.39
C VAL A 398 6.88 1.33 -7.59
N GLY A 399 8.01 2.04 -7.36
CA GLY A 399 8.87 2.58 -8.41
C GLY A 399 8.60 4.02 -8.79
N ILE A 400 7.81 4.75 -8.01
CA ILE A 400 7.57 6.19 -8.15
C ILE A 400 8.56 6.94 -7.24
N PRO A 401 9.37 7.88 -7.74
CA PRO A 401 10.25 8.66 -6.89
C PRO A 401 9.48 9.47 -5.84
N HIS A 402 9.84 9.35 -4.57
CA HIS A 402 9.16 10.02 -3.44
C HIS A 402 9.06 11.55 -3.62
N ARG A 403 10.03 12.17 -4.31
CA ARG A 403 10.01 13.61 -4.62
C ARG A 403 8.83 14.04 -5.48
N GLN A 404 8.15 13.11 -6.13
CA GLN A 404 6.93 13.39 -6.91
C GLN A 404 5.66 13.42 -6.06
N GLY A 405 5.71 13.10 -4.76
CA GLY A 405 4.54 13.08 -3.89
C GLY A 405 3.76 14.41 -3.88
N ARG A 406 4.47 15.57 -3.84
CA ARG A 406 3.82 16.89 -3.96
C ARG A 406 3.13 17.07 -5.31
N ARG A 407 3.76 16.62 -6.38
CA ARG A 407 3.21 16.73 -7.74
C ARG A 407 1.93 15.91 -7.90
N ILE A 408 1.86 14.75 -7.28
CA ILE A 408 0.65 13.92 -7.22
C ILE A 408 -0.52 14.71 -6.62
N ILE A 409 -0.29 15.43 -5.51
CA ILE A 409 -1.33 16.27 -4.87
C ILE A 409 -1.77 17.40 -5.80
N GLU A 410 -0.84 18.07 -6.48
CA GLU A 410 -1.15 19.13 -7.45
C GLU A 410 -2.01 18.62 -8.61
N ILE A 411 -1.71 17.42 -9.12
CA ILE A 411 -2.48 16.80 -10.20
C ILE A 411 -3.89 16.43 -9.71
N PHE A 412 -4.04 15.88 -8.50
CA PHE A 412 -5.37 15.66 -7.92
C PHE A 412 -6.22 16.92 -7.85
N GLN A 413 -5.62 18.07 -7.53
CA GLN A 413 -6.31 19.35 -7.52
C GLN A 413 -6.77 19.80 -8.93
N ALA A 414 -6.11 19.34 -9.97
CA ALA A 414 -6.39 19.68 -11.36
C ALA A 414 -7.33 18.69 -12.09
N VAL A 415 -7.70 17.55 -11.46
CA VAL A 415 -8.64 16.59 -12.08
C VAL A 415 -9.96 17.26 -12.43
N THR A 416 -10.42 17.12 -13.69
CA THR A 416 -11.65 17.72 -14.19
C THR A 416 -12.83 16.75 -14.16
N ALA A 417 -14.05 17.29 -14.28
CA ALA A 417 -15.26 16.48 -14.38
C ALA A 417 -15.25 15.60 -15.64
N GLU A 418 -14.73 16.15 -16.76
CA GLU A 418 -14.60 15.44 -18.03
C GLU A 418 -13.64 14.26 -17.94
N ALA A 419 -12.54 14.40 -17.16
CA ALA A 419 -11.62 13.28 -16.91
C ALA A 419 -12.31 12.15 -16.13
N VAL A 420 -13.08 12.48 -15.08
CA VAL A 420 -13.86 11.50 -14.30
C VAL A 420 -14.93 10.83 -15.16
N GLN A 421 -15.64 11.60 -15.98
CA GLN A 421 -16.61 11.08 -16.94
C GLN A 421 -15.94 10.16 -17.98
N GLY A 422 -14.75 10.54 -18.46
CA GLY A 422 -13.97 9.77 -19.42
C GLY A 422 -13.59 8.39 -18.91
N VAL A 423 -13.11 8.27 -17.68
CA VAL A 423 -12.75 6.98 -17.08
C VAL A 423 -13.99 6.13 -16.79
N ALA A 424 -15.12 6.75 -16.41
CA ALA A 424 -16.39 6.04 -16.23
C ALA A 424 -16.85 5.35 -17.53
N ARG A 425 -16.70 6.02 -18.67
CA ARG A 425 -17.01 5.44 -20.00
C ARG A 425 -16.00 4.35 -20.42
N LYS A 426 -14.73 4.57 -20.12
CA LYS A 426 -13.63 3.75 -20.67
C LYS A 426 -13.44 2.40 -19.96
N TYR A 427 -13.62 2.38 -18.63
CA TYR A 427 -13.21 1.22 -17.84
C TYR A 427 -14.36 0.38 -17.31
N PHE A 428 -15.57 0.92 -17.20
CA PHE A 428 -16.70 0.20 -16.58
C PHE A 428 -17.54 -0.54 -17.64
N VAL A 429 -16.87 -1.43 -18.35
CA VAL A 429 -17.45 -2.27 -19.40
C VAL A 429 -17.37 -3.74 -19.01
N ASP A 430 -18.20 -4.58 -19.64
CA ASP A 430 -18.34 -5.98 -19.29
C ASP A 430 -17.06 -6.80 -19.52
N GLU A 431 -16.24 -6.40 -20.48
CA GLU A 431 -14.95 -7.02 -20.79
C GLU A 431 -13.88 -6.77 -19.72
N ARG A 432 -14.17 -5.96 -18.70
CA ARG A 432 -13.26 -5.68 -17.58
C ARG A 432 -13.80 -6.14 -16.24
N LEU A 433 -15.04 -6.63 -16.20
CA LEU A 433 -15.77 -6.88 -14.98
C LEU A 433 -15.61 -8.32 -14.48
N THR A 434 -15.30 -8.44 -13.18
CA THR A 434 -15.47 -9.66 -12.40
C THR A 434 -16.49 -9.40 -11.29
N VAL A 435 -17.49 -10.26 -11.16
CA VAL A 435 -18.55 -10.18 -10.14
C VAL A 435 -18.42 -11.35 -9.19
N ALA A 436 -18.37 -11.04 -7.90
CA ALA A 436 -18.36 -12.00 -6.80
C ALA A 436 -19.60 -11.81 -5.94
N GLU A 437 -20.32 -12.88 -5.70
CA GLU A 437 -21.54 -12.88 -4.89
C GLU A 437 -21.35 -13.78 -3.66
N LEU A 438 -21.69 -13.27 -2.46
CA LEU A 438 -21.86 -14.08 -1.26
C LEU A 438 -23.34 -14.46 -1.13
N ASP A 439 -23.61 -15.76 -1.14
CA ASP A 439 -24.91 -16.33 -0.90
C ASP A 439 -24.96 -16.93 0.51
N PRO A 440 -25.63 -16.27 1.48
CA PRO A 440 -25.62 -16.69 2.85
C PRO A 440 -26.26 -18.06 3.04
N LEU A 441 -25.55 -18.97 3.69
CA LEU A 441 -26.14 -20.15 4.31
C LEU A 441 -26.58 -19.77 5.72
N PRO A 442 -27.74 -20.27 6.21
CA PRO A 442 -28.17 -20.06 7.58
C PRO A 442 -27.10 -20.59 8.56
N SER A 443 -26.74 -19.80 9.57
CA SER A 443 -25.83 -20.29 10.61
C SER A 443 -26.49 -21.47 11.37
N ALA A 444 -25.69 -22.45 11.80
CA ALA A 444 -26.21 -23.59 12.61
C ALA A 444 -26.92 -23.11 13.87
N GLN A 445 -26.51 -21.99 14.46
CA GLN A 445 -27.11 -21.36 15.63
C GLN A 445 -28.53 -20.76 15.37
N ARG A 446 -28.81 -20.29 14.13
CA ARG A 446 -30.15 -19.83 13.77
C ARG A 446 -31.16 -20.98 13.67
N LYS A 447 -30.72 -22.17 13.26
CA LYS A 447 -31.59 -23.33 13.16
C LYS A 447 -32.06 -23.84 14.52
N GLU A 448 -31.32 -23.63 15.62
CA GLU A 448 -31.70 -23.97 16.98
C GLU A 448 -32.64 -22.93 17.60
N ALA A 449 -32.62 -21.69 17.17
CA ALA A 449 -33.51 -20.63 17.65
C ALA A 449 -34.87 -20.59 16.92
N GLU A 450 -34.96 -21.22 15.74
CA GLU A 450 -36.19 -21.35 14.96
C GLU A 450 -36.94 -22.70 15.22
N GLN A 451 -36.38 -23.60 16.04
CA GLN A 451 -36.99 -24.81 16.56
C GLN A 451 -37.45 -24.62 18.00
#